data_118c5b9d76e6106fc6f93d2a8a8f0b10
#
_entry.id   118c5b9d76e6106fc6f93d2a8a8f0b10
#
_cell.length_a   1.000
_cell.length_b   1.000
_cell.length_c   1.000
_cell.angle_alpha   90.00
_cell.angle_beta   90.00
_cell.angle_gamma   90.00
#
_symmetry.space_group_name_H-M   'P 1'
#
loop_
_entity.id
_entity.type
_entity.pdbx_description
1 polymer ?
#
loop_
_entity_poly.entity_id
_entity_poly.type
_entity_poly.pdbx_seq_one_letter_code
_entity_poly.pdbx_strand_id
1 'polypeptide(L)'
;MMKMLKRFFHNKLAITPVLSNLLLTVVAVAVMAIATTATYVITTNLKDIMSERLIVEDLWFSSPNEISIYLHNIGKASVHFSTVYINSTPFTTSYNLKPSEHGWLNISFSWGSGTVYHIEVVTNRGTHVGDYYKAP
;
A
#
# COMPACT_ATOMS: atom_id res chain seq x y z
N MET A 1 -31.26 -55.09 -13.03
CA MET A 1 -30.72 -53.75 -12.72
C MET A 1 -29.96 -53.71 -11.38
N MET A 2 -30.52 -54.18 -10.29
CA MET A 2 -29.84 -54.15 -8.97
C MET A 2 -28.56 -55.01 -8.88
N LYS A 3 -28.44 -56.12 -9.60
CA LYS A 3 -27.20 -56.94 -9.64
C LYS A 3 -26.05 -56.27 -10.38
N MET A 4 -26.33 -55.45 -11.39
CA MET A 4 -25.28 -54.67 -12.11
C MET A 4 -24.74 -53.53 -11.25
N LEU A 5 -25.60 -52.80 -10.54
CA LEU A 5 -25.19 -51.73 -9.63
C LEU A 5 -24.31 -52.24 -8.49
N LYS A 6 -24.63 -53.40 -7.90
CA LYS A 6 -23.80 -54.05 -6.87
C LYS A 6 -22.40 -54.42 -7.39
N ARG A 7 -22.29 -54.88 -8.64
CA ARG A 7 -21.00 -55.18 -9.27
C ARG A 7 -20.16 -53.92 -9.53
N PHE A 8 -20.82 -52.83 -9.83
CA PHE A 8 -20.13 -51.52 -10.05
C PHE A 8 -19.52 -51.00 -8.75
N PHE A 9 -20.26 -51.11 -7.64
CA PHE A 9 -19.75 -50.65 -6.33
C PHE A 9 -18.73 -51.62 -5.70
N HIS A 10 -18.60 -52.82 -6.18
CA HIS A 10 -17.65 -53.82 -5.66
C HIS A 10 -16.33 -53.87 -6.46
N ASN A 11 -16.24 -53.14 -7.57
CA ASN A 11 -15.03 -53.12 -8.40
C ASN A 11 -14.09 -51.99 -7.93
N LYS A 12 -13.29 -52.34 -6.92
CA LYS A 12 -12.29 -51.40 -6.34
C LYS A 12 -11.28 -50.89 -7.38
N LEU A 13 -11.04 -51.62 -8.45
CA LEU A 13 -10.11 -51.21 -9.53
C LEU A 13 -10.68 -50.11 -10.43
N ALA A 14 -12.04 -50.03 -10.55
CA ALA A 14 -12.68 -48.96 -11.32
C ALA A 14 -12.95 -47.71 -10.49
N ILE A 15 -13.19 -47.85 -9.17
CA ILE A 15 -13.50 -46.73 -8.25
C ILE A 15 -12.24 -45.91 -7.97
N THR A 16 -11.07 -46.55 -7.83
CA THR A 16 -9.81 -45.84 -7.50
C THR A 16 -9.39 -44.77 -8.53
N PRO A 17 -9.41 -45.06 -9.86
CA PRO A 17 -9.09 -44.03 -10.87
C PRO A 17 -10.09 -42.87 -10.90
N VAL A 18 -11.38 -43.14 -10.73
CA VAL A 18 -12.46 -42.16 -10.71
C VAL A 18 -12.30 -41.25 -9.48
N LEU A 19 -12.05 -41.83 -8.31
CA LEU A 19 -11.83 -41.11 -7.07
C LEU A 19 -10.57 -40.24 -7.14
N SER A 20 -9.48 -40.79 -7.72
CA SER A 20 -8.26 -40.07 -7.91
C SER A 20 -8.42 -38.85 -8.83
N ASN A 21 -9.14 -39.00 -9.95
CA ASN A 21 -9.44 -37.92 -10.86
C ASN A 21 -10.31 -36.84 -10.21
N LEU A 22 -11.33 -37.28 -9.44
CA LEU A 22 -12.17 -36.33 -8.69
C LEU A 22 -11.35 -35.53 -7.68
N LEU A 23 -10.49 -36.19 -6.90
CA LEU A 23 -9.66 -35.58 -5.91
C LEU A 23 -8.68 -34.58 -6.56
N LEU A 24 -8.07 -34.98 -7.69
CA LEU A 24 -7.15 -34.12 -8.44
C LEU A 24 -7.87 -32.87 -8.95
N THR A 25 -9.08 -33.00 -9.44
CA THR A 25 -9.91 -31.86 -9.91
C THR A 25 -10.23 -30.90 -8.76
N VAL A 26 -10.63 -31.43 -7.60
CA VAL A 26 -10.93 -30.60 -6.41
C VAL A 26 -9.69 -29.84 -5.95
N VAL A 27 -8.53 -30.50 -5.91
CA VAL A 27 -7.26 -29.86 -5.53
C VAL A 27 -6.88 -28.78 -6.55
N ALA A 28 -7.01 -29.06 -7.84
CA ALA A 28 -6.71 -28.08 -8.89
C ALA A 28 -7.59 -26.83 -8.79
N VAL A 29 -8.89 -26.98 -8.56
CA VAL A 29 -9.82 -25.86 -8.37
C VAL A 29 -9.48 -25.07 -7.11
N ALA A 30 -9.14 -25.73 -6.01
CA ALA A 30 -8.76 -25.08 -4.76
C ALA A 30 -7.47 -24.24 -4.94
N VAL A 31 -6.46 -24.79 -5.61
CA VAL A 31 -5.21 -24.09 -5.89
C VAL A 31 -5.45 -22.87 -6.80
N MET A 32 -6.28 -23.01 -7.83
CA MET A 32 -6.64 -21.88 -8.70
C MET A 32 -7.36 -20.78 -7.93
N ALA A 33 -8.27 -21.11 -7.04
CA ALA A 33 -9.00 -20.14 -6.23
C ALA A 33 -8.04 -19.35 -5.33
N ILE A 34 -7.09 -20.01 -4.67
CA ILE A 34 -6.08 -19.38 -3.82
C ILE A 34 -5.17 -18.47 -4.66
N ALA A 35 -4.68 -18.95 -5.79
CA ALA A 35 -3.81 -18.18 -6.69
C ALA A 35 -4.50 -16.92 -7.23
N THR A 36 -5.75 -17.04 -7.63
CA THR A 36 -6.55 -15.91 -8.15
C THR A 36 -6.76 -14.85 -7.05
N THR A 37 -7.11 -15.28 -5.84
CA THR A 37 -7.32 -14.38 -4.72
C THR A 37 -6.03 -13.65 -4.34
N ALA A 38 -4.92 -14.36 -4.25
CA ALA A 38 -3.62 -13.78 -3.95
C ALA A 38 -3.20 -12.75 -5.01
N THR A 39 -3.35 -13.08 -6.29
CA THR A 39 -3.05 -12.17 -7.40
C THR A 39 -3.92 -10.91 -7.35
N TYR A 40 -5.22 -11.05 -7.06
CA TYR A 40 -6.12 -9.92 -6.95
C TYR A 40 -5.71 -8.97 -5.83
N VAL A 41 -5.41 -9.49 -4.64
CA VAL A 41 -4.96 -8.66 -3.50
C VAL A 41 -3.67 -7.94 -3.79
N ILE A 42 -2.68 -8.62 -4.35
CA ILE A 42 -1.39 -8.02 -4.71
C ILE A 42 -1.58 -6.93 -5.76
N THR A 43 -2.34 -7.20 -6.81
CA THR A 43 -2.58 -6.23 -7.89
C THR A 43 -3.30 -4.99 -7.40
N THR A 44 -4.29 -5.14 -6.52
CA THR A 44 -5.02 -4.00 -5.95
C THR A 44 -4.10 -3.15 -5.08
N ASN A 45 -3.30 -3.76 -4.22
CA ASN A 45 -2.35 -3.04 -3.37
C ASN A 45 -1.29 -2.29 -4.20
N LEU A 46 -0.74 -2.94 -5.23
CA LEU A 46 0.22 -2.29 -6.13
C LEU A 46 -0.41 -1.11 -6.88
N LYS A 47 -1.64 -1.26 -7.35
CA LYS A 47 -2.37 -0.17 -8.03
C LYS A 47 -2.57 1.03 -7.11
N ASP A 48 -2.90 0.81 -5.84
CA ASP A 48 -3.09 1.88 -4.88
C ASP A 48 -1.78 2.59 -4.57
N ILE A 49 -0.69 1.86 -4.37
CA ILE A 49 0.66 2.43 -4.16
C ILE A 49 1.11 3.23 -5.38
N MET A 50 0.97 2.67 -6.58
CA MET A 50 1.34 3.35 -7.83
C MET A 50 0.46 4.55 -8.16
N SER A 51 -0.72 4.63 -7.57
CA SER A 51 -1.66 5.75 -7.76
C SER A 51 -1.40 6.90 -6.80
N GLU A 52 -0.58 6.71 -5.77
CA GLU A 52 -0.13 7.80 -4.90
C GLU A 52 0.97 8.59 -5.60
N ARG A 53 0.72 9.86 -5.80
CA ARG A 53 1.73 10.81 -6.32
C ARG A 53 1.62 12.11 -5.54
N LEU A 54 2.68 12.43 -4.86
CA LEU A 54 2.77 13.58 -3.99
C LEU A 54 3.89 14.49 -4.46
N ILE A 55 3.66 15.79 -4.39
CA ILE A 55 4.69 16.80 -4.56
C ILE A 55 4.65 17.78 -3.39
N VAL A 56 5.81 18.26 -3.01
CA VAL A 56 5.97 19.44 -2.15
C VAL A 56 6.03 20.63 -3.07
N GLU A 57 5.02 21.50 -3.01
CA GLU A 57 4.98 22.71 -3.85
C GLU A 57 5.71 23.86 -3.20
N ASP A 58 5.64 23.95 -1.86
CA ASP A 58 6.29 25.02 -1.11
C ASP A 58 6.63 24.59 0.32
N LEU A 59 7.58 25.27 0.93
CA LEU A 59 7.99 25.04 2.29
C LEU A 59 8.37 26.35 2.96
N TRP A 60 7.75 26.62 4.10
CA TRP A 60 7.94 27.82 4.86
C TRP A 60 8.50 27.54 6.24
N PHE A 61 9.54 28.29 6.60
CA PHE A 61 10.07 28.32 7.96
C PHE A 61 9.42 29.49 8.70
N SER A 62 8.47 29.17 9.58
CA SER A 62 7.75 30.17 10.37
C SER A 62 8.41 30.37 11.71
N SER A 63 8.55 31.61 12.12
CA SER A 63 9.11 31.96 13.44
C SER A 63 8.05 31.73 14.53
N PRO A 64 8.42 31.26 15.72
CA PRO A 64 9.80 30.95 16.14
C PRO A 64 10.23 29.49 15.94
N ASN A 65 9.33 28.51 15.79
CA ASN A 65 9.65 27.09 15.81
C ASN A 65 8.65 26.24 15.02
N GLU A 66 8.37 26.61 13.79
CA GLU A 66 7.43 25.87 12.95
C GLU A 66 7.93 25.76 11.52
N ILE A 67 7.74 24.59 10.92
CA ILE A 67 7.94 24.35 9.49
C ILE A 67 6.57 24.00 8.91
N SER A 68 6.15 24.76 7.90
CA SER A 68 4.91 24.55 7.15
C SER A 68 5.24 24.02 5.76
N ILE A 69 4.72 22.86 5.44
CA ILE A 69 4.96 22.18 4.17
C ILE A 69 3.67 22.23 3.36
N TYR A 70 3.71 22.79 2.17
CA TYR A 70 2.58 22.83 1.27
C TYR A 70 2.64 21.65 0.32
N LEU A 71 1.66 20.76 0.46
CA LEU A 71 1.59 19.48 -0.22
C LEU A 71 0.47 19.46 -1.24
N HIS A 72 0.71 18.82 -2.37
CA HIS A 72 -0.29 18.58 -3.39
C HIS A 72 -0.32 17.11 -3.78
N ASN A 73 -1.48 16.51 -3.69
CA ASN A 73 -1.70 15.15 -4.17
C ASN A 73 -2.07 15.17 -5.65
N ILE A 74 -1.09 14.91 -6.51
CA ILE A 74 -1.28 14.81 -7.97
C ILE A 74 -1.64 13.39 -8.43
N GLY A 75 -1.81 12.47 -7.48
CA GLY A 75 -2.20 11.08 -7.72
C GLY A 75 -3.70 10.89 -7.87
N LYS A 76 -4.08 9.65 -8.08
CA LYS A 76 -5.49 9.21 -8.20
C LYS A 76 -6.03 8.56 -6.92
N ALA A 77 -5.17 8.27 -5.96
CA ALA A 77 -5.52 7.72 -4.65
C ALA A 77 -5.39 8.78 -3.56
N SER A 78 -6.18 8.65 -2.50
CA SER A 78 -6.00 9.47 -1.30
C SER A 78 -4.70 9.11 -0.60
N VAL A 79 -3.96 10.12 -0.18
CA VAL A 79 -2.67 10.00 0.50
C VAL A 79 -2.87 10.26 1.98
N HIS A 80 -2.38 9.35 2.81
CA HIS A 80 -2.37 9.51 4.27
C HIS A 80 -0.93 9.61 4.77
N PHE A 81 -0.60 10.77 5.35
CA PHE A 81 0.73 11.04 5.88
C PHE A 81 0.87 10.44 7.27
N SER A 82 1.97 9.75 7.51
CA SER A 82 2.27 9.12 8.80
C SER A 82 3.43 9.78 9.53
N THR A 83 4.44 10.20 8.80
CA THR A 83 5.67 10.69 9.40
C THR A 83 6.35 11.70 8.48
N VAL A 84 6.94 12.72 9.08
CA VAL A 84 7.87 13.63 8.42
C VAL A 84 9.23 13.48 9.07
N TYR A 85 10.26 13.28 8.28
CA TYR A 85 11.64 13.23 8.76
C TYR A 85 12.31 14.57 8.51
N ILE A 86 12.93 15.13 9.52
CA ILE A 86 13.77 16.31 9.43
C ILE A 86 15.17 15.92 9.88
N ASN A 87 16.14 15.91 8.99
CA ASN A 87 17.51 15.42 9.23
C ASN A 87 17.51 14.03 9.89
N SER A 88 16.68 13.10 9.37
CA SER A 88 16.51 11.74 9.90
C SER A 88 15.80 11.64 11.25
N THR A 89 15.31 12.71 11.82
CA THR A 89 14.50 12.71 13.04
C THR A 89 13.03 12.60 12.67
N PRO A 90 12.29 11.59 13.14
CA PRO A 90 10.89 11.38 12.79
C PRO A 90 9.96 12.26 13.61
N PHE A 91 8.99 12.87 12.93
CA PHE A 91 7.86 13.60 13.52
C PHE A 91 6.58 12.92 13.06
N THR A 92 5.87 12.30 13.99
CA THR A 92 4.60 11.62 13.69
C THR A 92 3.52 12.65 13.38
N THR A 93 2.84 12.43 12.28
CA THR A 93 1.71 13.27 11.86
C THR A 93 0.56 12.38 11.41
N SER A 94 -0.62 12.93 11.33
CA SER A 94 -1.80 12.25 10.78
C SER A 94 -2.59 13.25 9.96
N TYR A 95 -2.38 13.23 8.66
CA TYR A 95 -3.04 14.13 7.73
C TYR A 95 -3.42 13.38 6.47
N ASN A 96 -4.55 13.72 5.88
CA ASN A 96 -5.06 13.04 4.70
C ASN A 96 -5.36 14.05 3.59
N LEU A 97 -4.89 13.74 2.37
CA LEU A 97 -5.16 14.51 1.16
C LEU A 97 -5.87 13.64 0.13
N LYS A 98 -7.03 14.10 -0.33
CA LYS A 98 -7.73 13.48 -1.45
C LYS A 98 -7.00 13.74 -2.79
N PRO A 99 -7.34 13.00 -3.84
CA PRO A 99 -6.81 13.30 -5.17
C PRO A 99 -7.08 14.74 -5.60
N SER A 100 -6.06 15.39 -6.16
CA SER A 100 -6.07 16.80 -6.60
C SER A 100 -6.26 17.83 -5.47
N GLU A 101 -6.11 17.43 -4.22
CA GLU A 101 -6.23 18.31 -3.08
C GLU A 101 -4.86 18.86 -2.66
N HIS A 102 -4.86 20.11 -2.20
CA HIS A 102 -3.70 20.76 -1.60
C HIS A 102 -3.90 20.88 -0.10
N GLY A 103 -2.82 20.89 0.65
CA GLY A 103 -2.91 21.08 2.09
C GLY A 103 -1.60 21.50 2.73
N TRP A 104 -1.73 22.18 3.86
CA TRP A 104 -0.61 22.57 4.71
C TRP A 104 -0.40 21.55 5.82
N LEU A 105 0.83 21.11 5.95
CA LEU A 105 1.27 20.26 7.05
C LEU A 105 2.22 21.06 7.92
N ASN A 106 1.82 21.35 9.15
CA ASN A 106 2.61 22.14 10.10
C ASN A 106 3.29 21.24 11.11
N ILE A 107 4.59 21.46 11.30
CA ILE A 107 5.42 20.69 12.22
C ILE A 107 6.15 21.61 13.14
N SER A 108 6.00 21.40 14.45
CA SER A 108 6.76 22.13 15.46
C SER A 108 8.21 21.64 15.45
N PHE A 109 9.11 22.47 14.96
CA PHE A 109 10.53 22.19 14.87
C PHE A 109 11.36 23.47 15.04
N SER A 110 12.34 23.44 15.94
CA SER A 110 13.24 24.56 16.17
C SER A 110 14.33 24.58 15.09
N TRP A 111 14.29 25.58 14.24
CA TRP A 111 15.21 25.73 13.13
C TRP A 111 16.15 26.92 13.32
N GLY A 112 17.34 26.87 12.69
CA GLY A 112 18.35 27.93 12.69
C GLY A 112 18.45 28.60 11.34
N SER A 113 18.56 29.93 11.35
CA SER A 113 18.75 30.72 10.13
C SER A 113 20.00 30.30 9.34
N GLY A 114 19.86 30.19 8.02
CA GLY A 114 20.93 29.82 7.10
C GLY A 114 21.27 28.32 7.09
N THR A 115 20.63 27.49 7.94
CA THR A 115 20.89 26.07 8.02
C THR A 115 20.10 25.32 6.94
N VAL A 116 20.69 24.27 6.38
CA VAL A 116 20.04 23.39 5.40
C VAL A 116 19.48 22.16 6.11
N TYR A 117 18.22 21.86 5.87
CA TYR A 117 17.52 20.71 6.41
C TYR A 117 17.09 19.77 5.30
N HIS A 118 17.31 18.47 5.48
CA HIS A 118 16.70 17.44 4.66
C HIS A 118 15.32 17.14 5.24
N ILE A 119 14.28 17.43 4.48
CA ILE A 119 12.88 17.22 4.89
C ILE A 119 12.25 16.20 3.96
N GLU A 120 11.77 15.11 4.54
CA GLU A 120 11.16 13.99 3.81
C GLU A 120 9.79 13.67 4.41
N VAL A 121 8.77 13.67 3.58
CA VAL A 121 7.40 13.33 3.96
C VAL A 121 7.12 11.91 3.53
N VAL A 122 6.62 11.09 4.46
CA VAL A 122 6.36 9.67 4.25
C VAL A 122 4.88 9.37 4.48
N THR A 123 4.32 8.56 3.58
CA THR A 123 2.93 8.11 3.66
C THR A 123 2.82 6.73 4.31
N ASN A 124 1.62 6.36 4.75
CA ASN A 124 1.35 5.03 5.31
C ASN A 124 1.65 3.86 4.35
N ARG A 125 1.63 4.10 3.05
CA ARG A 125 1.92 3.08 2.03
C ARG A 125 3.39 3.05 1.62
N GLY A 126 4.24 3.92 2.21
CA GLY A 126 5.67 3.97 1.95
C GLY A 126 6.07 4.87 0.77
N THR A 127 5.14 5.62 0.19
CA THR A 127 5.49 6.69 -0.74
C THR A 127 6.18 7.80 0.03
N HIS A 128 7.28 8.31 -0.48
CA HIS A 128 8.04 9.37 0.15
C HIS A 128 8.43 10.44 -0.86
N VAL A 129 8.49 11.66 -0.41
CA VAL A 129 8.97 12.82 -1.15
C VAL A 129 9.79 13.69 -0.22
N GLY A 130 10.97 14.07 -0.64
CA GLY A 130 11.86 14.90 0.18
C GLY A 130 12.91 15.62 -0.65
N ASP A 131 13.41 16.72 -0.08
CA ASP A 131 14.45 17.52 -0.67
C ASP A 131 15.19 18.31 0.44
N TYR A 132 16.23 19.04 0.04
CA TYR A 132 17.01 19.89 0.92
C TYR A 132 16.51 21.34 0.85
N TYR A 133 16.14 21.87 2.01
CA TYR A 133 15.60 23.22 2.14
C TYR A 133 16.51 24.05 3.05
N LYS A 134 16.83 25.26 2.59
CA LYS A 134 17.60 26.19 3.37
C LYS A 134 16.68 27.15 4.13
N ALA A 135 16.86 27.22 5.44
CA ALA A 135 16.15 28.18 6.27
C ALA A 135 16.64 29.63 5.97
N PRO A 136 15.74 30.61 6.03
CA PRO A 136 16.07 32.01 5.76
C PRO A 136 17.01 32.62 6.76
#